data_2d233554d9222e0208787385b42258b0
#
_entry.id   2d233554d9222e0208787385b42258b0
#
_cell.length_a   1.000
_cell.length_b   1.000
_cell.length_c   1.000
_cell.angle_alpha   90.00
_cell.angle_beta   90.00
_cell.angle_gamma   90.00
#
_symmetry.space_group_name_H-M   'P 1'
#
loop_
_entity.id
_entity.type
_entity.pdbx_description
1 polymer ?
#
loop_
_entity_poly.entity_id
_entity_poly.type
_entity_poly.pdbx_seq_one_letter_code
_entity_poly.pdbx_strand_id
1 'polypeptide(L)'
;MRWTTTLPDTVTPVVYGHATTYSKDSDNDGLGGDGMPKYPVAEGDNRLMVLGTEELEGQGLIVVSGAAFMSNFEVQATISDSNAEKNYSNYDICENLVRYVNPVVVTDIATVQQQTEKGFKYTIQGVVTSNASGFDQDTAFFDCIYVQDETAGICCFPVAGDYQIGDVVRMTGTTDFYQGEMELQVSSVEKLGHTEPVAPKTVTAAQVNDGSVLGSLITLQGTVERFELANGLVQTIMVRDAQGDTARVFIDGYITTA
;
A
#
# COMPACT_ATOMS: atom_id res chain seq x y z
N MET A 1 -20.47 10.90 30.50
CA MET A 1 -20.79 9.95 29.42
C MET A 1 -21.51 8.77 30.03
N ARG A 2 -22.72 8.47 29.63
CA ARG A 2 -23.54 7.43 30.25
C ARG A 2 -23.26 6.12 29.49
N TRP A 3 -22.49 5.24 30.06
CA TRP A 3 -22.32 3.90 29.51
C TRP A 3 -23.61 3.12 29.72
N THR A 4 -24.31 2.82 28.66
CA THR A 4 -25.49 1.95 28.74
C THR A 4 -25.05 0.51 28.60
N THR A 5 -25.73 -0.42 29.24
CA THR A 5 -25.52 -1.88 29.10
C THR A 5 -25.93 -2.38 27.70
N THR A 6 -26.62 -1.58 26.94
CA THR A 6 -27.00 -1.80 25.55
C THR A 6 -26.36 -0.74 24.69
N LEU A 7 -25.50 -1.19 23.76
CA LEU A 7 -24.95 -0.32 22.72
C LEU A 7 -26.03 -0.05 21.65
N PRO A 8 -26.05 1.14 21.03
CA PRO A 8 -26.76 1.32 19.80
C PRO A 8 -26.30 0.32 18.74
N ASP A 9 -27.20 -0.13 17.87
CA ASP A 9 -26.88 -1.08 16.78
C ASP A 9 -25.82 -0.52 15.81
N THR A 10 -25.64 0.80 15.77
CA THR A 10 -24.65 1.50 14.96
C THR A 10 -23.23 1.46 15.55
N VAL A 11 -23.08 1.12 16.83
CA VAL A 11 -21.77 1.08 17.50
C VAL A 11 -21.17 -0.31 17.43
N THR A 12 -20.00 -0.40 16.82
CA THR A 12 -19.20 -1.61 16.78
C THR A 12 -18.20 -1.62 17.93
N PRO A 13 -18.30 -2.57 18.88
CA PRO A 13 -17.32 -2.71 19.94
C PRO A 13 -16.04 -3.32 19.39
N VAL A 14 -14.90 -2.71 19.72
CA VAL A 14 -13.57 -3.13 19.22
C VAL A 14 -12.75 -3.79 20.33
N VAL A 15 -12.74 -3.20 21.52
CA VAL A 15 -12.00 -3.72 22.68
C VAL A 15 -12.92 -3.84 23.88
N TYR A 16 -12.85 -5.01 24.52
CA TYR A 16 -13.55 -5.30 25.75
C TYR A 16 -12.58 -5.45 26.92
N GLY A 17 -13.01 -5.03 28.08
CA GLY A 17 -12.35 -5.41 29.34
C GLY A 17 -12.39 -6.92 29.54
N HIS A 18 -11.41 -7.43 30.30
CA HIS A 18 -11.42 -8.82 30.72
C HIS A 18 -12.68 -9.13 31.56
N ALA A 19 -13.09 -10.41 31.62
CA ALA A 19 -14.27 -10.84 32.38
C ALA A 19 -14.22 -10.47 33.88
N THR A 20 -13.02 -10.20 34.41
CA THR A 20 -12.80 -9.74 35.78
C THR A 20 -12.69 -8.22 35.92
N THR A 21 -12.83 -7.45 34.79
CA THR A 21 -12.81 -5.99 34.82
C THR A 21 -14.05 -5.47 35.53
N TYR A 22 -13.86 -4.57 36.46
CA TYR A 22 -14.95 -3.92 37.18
C TYR A 22 -14.72 -2.41 37.31
N SER A 23 -15.81 -1.67 37.41
CA SER A 23 -15.77 -0.24 37.73
C SER A 23 -15.57 -0.09 39.23
N LYS A 24 -14.54 0.67 39.63
CA LYS A 24 -14.28 0.98 41.05
C LYS A 24 -14.60 2.46 41.29
N ASP A 25 -15.37 2.68 42.34
CA ASP A 25 -15.56 3.97 42.94
C ASP A 25 -14.31 4.30 43.79
N SER A 26 -13.52 5.26 43.34
CA SER A 26 -12.21 5.57 43.95
C SER A 26 -12.30 6.54 45.12
N ASP A 27 -13.35 7.33 45.23
CA ASP A 27 -13.61 8.31 46.28
C ASP A 27 -14.66 7.84 47.30
N ASN A 28 -15.29 6.70 46.99
CA ASN A 28 -16.27 6.04 47.85
C ASN A 28 -17.52 6.90 48.20
N ASP A 29 -17.92 7.78 47.27
CA ASP A 29 -19.09 8.62 47.41
C ASP A 29 -20.41 7.95 46.99
N GLY A 30 -20.34 6.69 46.53
CA GLY A 30 -21.46 5.92 45.98
C GLY A 30 -21.76 6.21 44.53
N LEU A 31 -21.03 7.13 43.91
CA LEU A 31 -21.08 7.47 42.51
C LEU A 31 -19.81 6.88 41.81
N GLY A 32 -19.87 6.64 40.52
CA GLY A 32 -18.69 6.15 39.78
C GLY A 32 -17.81 7.32 39.38
N GLY A 33 -16.66 7.56 40.03
CA GLY A 33 -15.70 8.64 39.76
C GLY A 33 -16.30 10.00 39.45
N ASP A 34 -15.89 11.08 40.12
CA ASP A 34 -16.30 12.44 39.86
C ASP A 34 -17.82 12.69 39.82
N GLY A 35 -18.59 12.00 40.67
CA GLY A 35 -20.03 12.16 40.78
C GLY A 35 -20.84 11.36 39.75
N MET A 36 -20.24 10.41 39.06
CA MET A 36 -20.94 9.53 38.13
C MET A 36 -21.49 8.28 38.81
N PRO A 37 -22.70 7.82 38.45
CA PRO A 37 -23.30 6.63 39.04
C PRO A 37 -22.38 5.41 38.89
N LYS A 38 -22.25 4.60 39.94
CA LYS A 38 -21.64 3.27 39.84
C LYS A 38 -22.41 2.40 38.86
N TYR A 39 -21.72 1.87 37.89
CA TYR A 39 -22.31 0.86 37.03
C TYR A 39 -21.87 -0.52 37.53
N PRO A 40 -22.82 -1.40 37.84
CA PRO A 40 -22.47 -2.78 38.22
C PRO A 40 -21.74 -3.43 37.06
N VAL A 41 -20.80 -4.32 37.42
CA VAL A 41 -20.21 -5.26 36.47
C VAL A 41 -21.36 -6.00 35.81
N ALA A 42 -21.42 -5.99 34.49
CA ALA A 42 -22.43 -6.76 33.78
C ALA A 42 -22.17 -8.25 34.01
N GLU A 43 -23.18 -8.96 34.46
CA GLU A 43 -23.13 -10.42 34.53
C GLU A 43 -23.30 -11.04 33.15
N GLY A 44 -22.52 -12.09 32.86
CA GLY A 44 -22.58 -12.81 31.59
C GLY A 44 -21.65 -12.24 30.51
N ASP A 45 -22.12 -12.28 29.24
CA ASP A 45 -21.34 -11.83 28.07
C ASP A 45 -21.22 -10.30 27.94
N ASN A 46 -21.77 -9.55 28.85
CA ASN A 46 -21.75 -8.09 28.89
C ASN A 46 -20.43 -7.57 29.44
N ARG A 47 -19.34 -7.80 28.74
CA ARG A 47 -18.04 -7.22 29.08
C ARG A 47 -18.07 -5.70 28.90
N LEU A 48 -17.40 -4.95 29.78
CA LEU A 48 -17.27 -3.52 29.63
C LEU A 48 -16.53 -3.22 28.32
N MET A 49 -17.20 -2.52 27.39
CA MET A 49 -16.54 -2.03 26.21
C MET A 49 -15.61 -0.87 26.59
N VAL A 50 -14.34 -0.96 26.23
CA VAL A 50 -13.34 0.09 26.47
C VAL A 50 -12.99 0.88 25.23
N LEU A 51 -13.28 0.35 24.05
CA LEU A 51 -13.17 1.06 22.77
C LEU A 51 -14.28 0.60 21.84
N GLY A 52 -14.92 1.54 21.20
CA GLY A 52 -15.92 1.32 20.17
C GLY A 52 -15.80 2.31 19.03
N THR A 53 -16.32 1.92 17.88
CA THR A 53 -16.37 2.74 16.67
C THR A 53 -17.79 2.87 16.16
N GLU A 54 -18.11 4.00 15.54
CA GLU A 54 -19.36 4.23 14.85
C GLU A 54 -19.08 4.92 13.52
N GLU A 55 -19.54 4.32 12.44
CA GLU A 55 -19.47 4.92 11.12
C GLU A 55 -20.74 5.75 10.88
N LEU A 56 -20.58 7.04 10.63
CA LEU A 56 -21.65 7.96 10.30
C LEU A 56 -21.71 8.13 8.78
N GLU A 57 -22.78 7.65 8.18
CA GLU A 57 -22.99 7.70 6.74
C GLU A 57 -22.73 9.11 6.18
N GLY A 58 -21.74 9.25 5.30
CA GLY A 58 -21.33 10.51 4.67
C GLY A 58 -20.69 11.54 5.60
N GLN A 59 -20.44 11.21 6.89
CA GLN A 59 -19.87 12.14 7.86
C GLN A 59 -18.54 11.68 8.47
N GLY A 60 -18.19 10.40 8.28
CA GLY A 60 -16.94 9.82 8.76
C GLY A 60 -17.09 8.85 9.92
N LEU A 61 -15.96 8.55 10.55
CA LEU A 61 -15.82 7.56 11.60
C LEU A 61 -15.60 8.23 12.97
N ILE A 62 -16.37 7.79 13.96
CA ILE A 62 -16.16 8.16 15.37
C ILE A 62 -15.47 6.98 16.07
N VAL A 63 -14.43 7.28 16.84
CA VAL A 63 -13.76 6.32 17.71
C VAL A 63 -13.84 6.85 19.13
N VAL A 64 -14.39 6.06 20.03
CA VAL A 64 -14.53 6.43 21.46
C VAL A 64 -13.79 5.40 22.29
N SER A 65 -12.86 5.89 23.11
CA SER A 65 -12.15 5.09 24.10
C SER A 65 -12.44 5.58 25.52
N GLY A 66 -12.74 4.65 26.41
CA GLY A 66 -12.85 4.89 27.85
C GLY A 66 -11.53 4.75 28.61
N ALA A 67 -10.43 4.42 27.90
CA ALA A 67 -9.12 4.21 28.52
C ALA A 67 -8.05 5.04 27.79
N ALA A 68 -7.00 5.42 28.49
CA ALA A 68 -5.91 6.25 27.97
C ALA A 68 -4.81 5.41 27.27
N PHE A 69 -5.13 4.24 26.72
CA PHE A 69 -4.15 3.31 26.14
C PHE A 69 -3.39 3.87 24.93
N MET A 70 -3.83 5.00 24.38
CA MET A 70 -3.18 5.73 23.27
C MET A 70 -2.22 6.82 23.77
N SER A 71 -2.04 6.97 25.09
CA SER A 71 -1.09 7.94 25.59
C SER A 71 0.34 7.56 25.20
N ASN A 72 1.19 8.55 25.03
CA ASN A 72 2.61 8.33 24.76
C ASN A 72 3.27 7.38 25.78
N PHE A 73 2.84 7.46 27.03
CA PHE A 73 3.34 6.63 28.11
C PHE A 73 2.98 5.15 27.92
N GLU A 74 1.73 4.88 27.57
CA GLU A 74 1.23 3.52 27.35
C GLU A 74 1.85 2.88 26.11
N VAL A 75 1.97 3.64 25.02
CA VAL A 75 2.58 3.16 23.79
C VAL A 75 4.06 2.91 23.97
N GLN A 76 4.81 3.80 24.61
CA GLN A 76 6.22 3.61 24.89
C GLN A 76 6.49 2.42 25.83
N ALA A 77 5.65 2.20 26.81
CA ALA A 77 5.77 1.06 27.71
C ALA A 77 5.72 -0.28 26.95
N THR A 78 4.89 -0.37 25.91
CA THR A 78 4.79 -1.60 25.09
C THR A 78 5.97 -1.84 24.17
N ILE A 79 6.66 -0.77 23.76
CA ILE A 79 7.85 -0.86 22.88
C ILE A 79 9.12 -1.14 23.70
N SER A 80 9.23 -0.53 24.89
CA SER A 80 10.45 -0.51 25.69
C SER A 80 10.49 -1.57 26.80
N ASP A 81 9.36 -2.23 27.10
CA ASP A 81 9.32 -3.25 28.15
C ASP A 81 9.98 -4.54 27.66
N SER A 82 11.19 -4.80 28.18
CA SER A 82 11.94 -6.03 27.94
C SER A 82 11.33 -7.28 28.60
N ASN A 83 10.17 -7.16 29.25
CA ASN A 83 9.49 -8.24 29.92
C ASN A 83 8.70 -9.06 28.88
N ALA A 84 9.40 -9.98 28.22
CA ALA A 84 8.89 -10.83 27.13
C ALA A 84 7.66 -11.70 27.49
N GLU A 85 7.25 -11.73 28.76
CA GLU A 85 6.09 -12.51 29.25
C GLU A 85 4.76 -11.73 29.15
N LYS A 86 4.79 -10.43 28.85
CA LYS A 86 3.59 -9.59 28.77
C LYS A 86 3.39 -9.10 27.34
N ASN A 87 2.47 -9.71 26.64
CA ASN A 87 2.01 -9.24 25.33
C ASN A 87 1.12 -7.99 25.48
N TYR A 88 1.73 -6.83 25.49
CA TYR A 88 1.00 -5.56 25.38
C TYR A 88 0.82 -5.21 23.90
N SER A 89 -0.39 -5.05 23.48
CA SER A 89 -0.75 -4.72 22.07
C SER A 89 -1.12 -3.25 21.87
N ASN A 90 -0.77 -2.36 22.79
CA ASN A 90 -1.15 -0.95 22.71
C ASN A 90 -0.59 -0.28 21.45
N TYR A 91 0.65 -0.58 21.09
CA TYR A 91 1.26 -0.05 19.86
C TYR A 91 0.48 -0.53 18.63
N ASP A 92 0.24 -1.83 18.51
CA ASP A 92 -0.49 -2.42 17.38
C ASP A 92 -1.92 -1.89 17.30
N ILE A 93 -2.59 -1.72 18.44
CA ILE A 93 -3.94 -1.14 18.51
C ILE A 93 -3.91 0.30 17.99
N CYS A 94 -2.95 1.12 18.42
CA CYS A 94 -2.82 2.49 17.96
C CYS A 94 -2.54 2.57 16.46
N GLU A 95 -1.61 1.75 15.95
CA GLU A 95 -1.27 1.71 14.53
C GLU A 95 -2.48 1.27 13.69
N ASN A 96 -3.15 0.19 14.09
CA ASN A 96 -4.33 -0.31 13.40
C ASN A 96 -5.48 0.70 13.44
N LEU A 97 -5.66 1.40 14.56
CA LEU A 97 -6.69 2.44 14.68
C LEU A 97 -6.41 3.62 13.75
N VAL A 98 -5.15 4.09 13.67
CA VAL A 98 -4.76 5.16 12.74
C VAL A 98 -5.02 4.72 11.29
N ARG A 99 -4.69 3.49 10.93
CA ARG A 99 -4.97 2.92 9.60
C ARG A 99 -6.48 2.82 9.33
N TYR A 100 -7.27 2.47 10.34
CA TYR A 100 -8.71 2.33 10.22
C TYR A 100 -9.43 3.68 10.02
N VAL A 101 -9.03 4.73 10.75
CA VAL A 101 -9.61 6.08 10.60
C VAL A 101 -9.06 6.85 9.40
N ASN A 102 -7.96 6.39 8.82
CA ASN A 102 -7.35 6.98 7.64
C ASN A 102 -6.98 5.87 6.64
N PRO A 103 -7.97 5.24 6.01
CA PRO A 103 -7.72 4.16 5.08
C PRO A 103 -6.85 4.65 3.92
N VAL A 104 -5.87 3.83 3.55
CA VAL A 104 -5.06 4.11 2.36
C VAL A 104 -5.95 3.93 1.13
N VAL A 105 -6.21 5.01 0.43
CA VAL A 105 -6.90 4.96 -0.86
C VAL A 105 -5.89 4.48 -1.91
N VAL A 106 -6.12 3.28 -2.43
CA VAL A 106 -5.35 2.74 -3.56
C VAL A 106 -6.02 3.19 -4.84
N THR A 107 -5.22 3.76 -5.75
CA THR A 107 -5.67 4.25 -7.06
C THR A 107 -5.22 3.27 -8.13
N ASP A 108 -6.11 2.94 -9.08
CA ASP A 108 -5.79 2.13 -10.25
C ASP A 108 -4.69 2.78 -11.07
N ILE A 109 -3.71 1.99 -11.52
CA ILE A 109 -2.57 2.49 -12.29
C ILE A 109 -3.02 3.20 -13.58
N ALA A 110 -4.06 2.70 -14.26
CA ALA A 110 -4.62 3.37 -15.43
C ALA A 110 -5.10 4.80 -15.13
N THR A 111 -5.64 5.06 -13.94
CA THR A 111 -6.04 6.40 -13.51
C THR A 111 -4.81 7.31 -13.31
N VAL A 112 -3.72 6.77 -12.75
CA VAL A 112 -2.46 7.50 -12.60
C VAL A 112 -1.86 7.82 -13.98
N GLN A 113 -1.88 6.88 -14.91
CA GLN A 113 -1.39 7.05 -16.29
C GLN A 113 -2.14 8.13 -17.10
N GLN A 114 -3.37 8.47 -16.70
CA GLN A 114 -4.16 9.53 -17.35
C GLN A 114 -3.73 10.94 -16.91
N GLN A 115 -2.85 11.07 -15.92
CA GLN A 115 -2.36 12.39 -15.53
C GLN A 115 -1.48 13.00 -16.61
N THR A 116 -1.67 14.29 -16.83
CA THR A 116 -0.88 15.07 -17.80
C THR A 116 0.11 16.01 -17.15
N GLU A 117 0.06 16.10 -15.81
CA GLU A 117 0.90 16.97 -15.01
C GLU A 117 1.61 16.16 -13.92
N LYS A 118 2.76 16.64 -13.49
CA LYS A 118 3.55 16.04 -12.41
C LYS A 118 3.18 16.59 -11.04
N GLY A 119 3.59 15.86 -9.98
CA GLY A 119 3.48 16.32 -8.61
C GLY A 119 2.21 15.85 -7.89
N PHE A 120 1.35 15.06 -8.53
CA PHE A 120 0.18 14.49 -7.87
C PHE A 120 0.55 13.25 -7.05
N LYS A 121 0.11 13.23 -5.81
CA LYS A 121 0.39 12.13 -4.89
C LYS A 121 -0.65 11.02 -5.05
N TYR A 122 -0.15 9.79 -5.28
CA TYR A 122 -0.97 8.59 -5.35
C TYR A 122 -0.40 7.46 -4.50
N THR A 123 -1.27 6.55 -4.13
CA THR A 123 -0.89 5.21 -3.65
C THR A 123 -1.43 4.20 -4.64
N ILE A 124 -0.56 3.38 -5.18
CA ILE A 124 -0.88 2.28 -6.09
C ILE A 124 -0.59 0.94 -5.42
N GLN A 125 -1.20 -0.13 -5.94
CA GLN A 125 -0.88 -1.50 -5.55
C GLN A 125 -0.84 -2.37 -6.81
N GLY A 126 0.18 -3.22 -6.91
CA GLY A 126 0.32 -4.10 -8.07
C GLY A 126 1.41 -5.13 -7.87
N VAL A 127 1.71 -5.85 -8.94
CA VAL A 127 2.71 -6.92 -8.99
C VAL A 127 3.95 -6.41 -9.71
N VAL A 128 5.12 -6.68 -9.16
CA VAL A 128 6.41 -6.38 -9.80
C VAL A 128 6.56 -7.22 -11.05
N THR A 129 6.73 -6.57 -12.20
CA THR A 129 6.91 -7.22 -13.51
C THR A 129 8.33 -7.14 -14.03
N SER A 130 9.10 -6.15 -13.59
CA SER A 130 10.50 -5.98 -13.93
C SER A 130 11.23 -5.29 -12.79
N ASN A 131 12.42 -5.76 -12.47
CA ASN A 131 13.29 -5.15 -11.47
C ASN A 131 14.67 -4.94 -12.08
N ALA A 132 15.04 -3.68 -12.30
CA ALA A 132 16.37 -3.28 -12.73
C ALA A 132 17.30 -2.94 -11.55
N SER A 133 16.79 -3.01 -10.32
CA SER A 133 17.54 -2.74 -9.10
C SER A 133 18.77 -3.67 -9.00
N GLY A 134 19.94 -3.08 -8.81
CA GLY A 134 21.19 -3.79 -8.67
C GLY A 134 21.86 -4.23 -9.97
N PHE A 135 21.28 -3.97 -11.15
CA PHE A 135 21.92 -4.30 -12.43
C PHE A 135 23.14 -3.44 -12.73
N ASP A 136 23.05 -2.17 -12.42
CA ASP A 136 24.18 -1.25 -12.55
C ASP A 136 24.09 -0.17 -11.46
N GLN A 137 24.90 -0.33 -10.43
CA GLN A 137 24.93 0.58 -9.28
C GLN A 137 25.50 1.97 -9.60
N ASP A 138 26.16 2.11 -10.74
CA ASP A 138 26.78 3.38 -11.18
C ASP A 138 25.83 4.23 -12.03
N THR A 139 24.59 3.74 -12.30
CA THR A 139 23.61 4.44 -13.13
C THR A 139 22.33 4.76 -12.36
N ALA A 140 21.60 5.77 -12.86
CA ALA A 140 20.29 6.16 -12.33
C ALA A 140 19.20 5.10 -12.52
N PHE A 141 19.43 4.07 -13.32
CA PHE A 141 18.43 3.03 -13.63
C PHE A 141 18.45 1.84 -12.66
N PHE A 142 19.43 1.72 -11.81
CA PHE A 142 19.54 0.56 -10.93
C PHE A 142 18.42 0.46 -9.88
N ASP A 143 17.72 1.56 -9.61
CA ASP A 143 16.61 1.64 -8.67
C ASP A 143 15.23 1.70 -9.36
N CYS A 144 15.14 1.31 -10.63
CA CYS A 144 13.89 1.34 -11.39
C CYS A 144 13.22 -0.04 -11.38
N ILE A 145 11.94 -0.07 -11.01
CA ILE A 145 11.09 -1.26 -11.15
C ILE A 145 9.79 -0.92 -11.86
N TYR A 146 9.20 -1.90 -12.54
CA TYR A 146 7.88 -1.80 -13.12
C TYR A 146 6.87 -2.58 -12.29
N VAL A 147 5.72 -1.96 -12.06
CA VAL A 147 4.61 -2.53 -11.30
C VAL A 147 3.36 -2.49 -12.16
N GLN A 148 2.60 -3.56 -12.16
CA GLN A 148 1.37 -3.68 -12.94
C GLN A 148 0.22 -4.18 -12.06
N ASP A 149 -0.95 -3.56 -12.24
CA ASP A 149 -2.22 -4.03 -11.74
C ASP A 149 -3.09 -4.61 -12.89
N GLU A 150 -4.38 -4.84 -12.64
CA GLU A 150 -5.30 -5.34 -13.65
C GLU A 150 -5.61 -4.30 -14.76
N THR A 151 -5.30 -3.02 -14.52
CA THR A 151 -5.67 -1.90 -15.37
C THR A 151 -4.54 -1.42 -16.26
N ALA A 152 -3.30 -1.31 -15.74
CA ALA A 152 -2.12 -0.82 -16.45
C ALA A 152 -0.82 -1.20 -15.73
N GLY A 153 0.31 -0.80 -16.32
CA GLY A 153 1.62 -0.84 -15.70
C GLY A 153 2.21 0.56 -15.54
N ILE A 154 3.19 0.73 -14.67
CA ILE A 154 3.89 2.01 -14.42
C ILE A 154 5.33 1.78 -13.98
N CYS A 155 6.22 2.66 -14.43
CA CYS A 155 7.57 2.78 -13.91
C CYS A 155 7.54 3.38 -12.49
N CYS A 156 8.28 2.79 -11.57
CA CYS A 156 8.44 3.24 -10.19
C CYS A 156 9.90 3.52 -9.89
N PHE A 157 10.23 4.75 -9.51
CA PHE A 157 11.60 5.23 -9.29
C PHE A 157 11.62 6.33 -8.22
N PRO A 158 12.63 6.39 -7.34
CA PRO A 158 13.62 5.33 -7.08
C PRO A 158 13.01 4.25 -6.17
N VAL A 159 13.34 2.99 -6.45
CA VAL A 159 12.97 1.86 -5.60
C VAL A 159 14.19 0.95 -5.42
N ALA A 160 14.92 1.16 -4.34
CA ALA A 160 16.02 0.30 -3.95
C ALA A 160 15.51 -0.85 -3.07
N GLY A 161 15.97 -2.07 -3.34
CA GLY A 161 15.63 -3.22 -2.53
C GLY A 161 15.62 -4.53 -3.32
N ASP A 162 15.49 -5.62 -2.58
CA ASP A 162 15.45 -6.99 -3.14
C ASP A 162 14.00 -7.40 -3.47
N TYR A 163 13.40 -6.69 -4.43
CA TYR A 163 12.07 -7.02 -4.95
C TYR A 163 12.21 -8.01 -6.11
N GLN A 164 11.38 -9.06 -6.08
CA GLN A 164 11.36 -10.10 -7.10
C GLN A 164 10.15 -9.95 -8.01
N ILE A 165 10.27 -10.42 -9.26
CA ILE A 165 9.11 -10.54 -10.17
C ILE A 165 8.06 -11.42 -9.48
N GLY A 166 6.82 -10.94 -9.41
CA GLY A 166 5.73 -11.59 -8.67
C GLY A 166 5.50 -11.04 -7.27
N ASP A 167 6.37 -10.16 -6.75
CA ASP A 167 6.10 -9.51 -5.48
C ASP A 167 4.91 -8.57 -5.60
N VAL A 168 3.99 -8.66 -4.63
CA VAL A 168 2.86 -7.73 -4.51
C VAL A 168 3.29 -6.58 -3.63
N VAL A 169 3.24 -5.38 -4.18
CA VAL A 169 3.70 -4.17 -3.50
C VAL A 169 2.62 -3.09 -3.49
N ARG A 170 2.63 -2.30 -2.41
CA ARG A 170 1.91 -1.03 -2.32
C ARG A 170 2.92 0.09 -2.27
N MET A 171 2.76 1.06 -3.15
CA MET A 171 3.69 2.17 -3.29
C MET A 171 2.98 3.50 -3.20
N THR A 172 3.54 4.42 -2.44
CA THR A 172 3.09 5.82 -2.41
C THR A 172 4.17 6.69 -3.00
N GLY A 173 3.78 7.61 -3.87
CA GLY A 173 4.71 8.50 -4.54
C GLY A 173 4.00 9.67 -5.21
N THR A 174 4.75 10.43 -5.97
CA THR A 174 4.24 11.55 -6.78
C THR A 174 4.51 11.29 -8.25
N THR A 175 3.57 11.72 -9.11
CA THR A 175 3.74 11.60 -10.57
C THR A 175 4.88 12.45 -11.07
N ASP A 176 5.67 11.92 -11.99
CA ASP A 176 6.64 12.64 -12.80
C ASP A 176 6.68 12.05 -14.22
N PHE A 177 7.45 12.65 -15.10
CA PHE A 177 7.67 12.17 -16.46
C PHE A 177 9.16 12.03 -16.74
N TYR A 178 9.53 10.87 -17.24
CA TYR A 178 10.86 10.63 -17.76
C TYR A 178 10.79 10.27 -19.24
N GLN A 179 11.39 11.09 -20.09
CA GLN A 179 11.41 10.90 -21.56
C GLN A 179 10.02 10.67 -22.20
N GLY A 180 8.96 11.19 -21.58
CA GLY A 180 7.58 11.05 -22.06
C GLY A 180 6.81 9.89 -21.45
N GLU A 181 7.44 9.04 -20.66
CA GLU A 181 6.78 8.01 -19.87
C GLU A 181 6.39 8.57 -18.51
N MET A 182 5.15 8.26 -18.08
CA MET A 182 4.69 8.54 -16.71
C MET A 182 5.41 7.62 -15.74
N GLU A 183 6.00 8.19 -14.70
CA GLU A 183 6.58 7.44 -13.60
C GLU A 183 6.02 7.87 -12.24
N LEU A 184 6.07 6.97 -11.27
CA LEU A 184 5.79 7.26 -9.89
C LEU A 184 7.13 7.47 -9.16
N GLN A 185 7.39 8.71 -8.72
CA GLN A 185 8.50 9.00 -7.81
C GLN A 185 8.17 8.52 -6.41
N VAL A 186 8.72 7.39 -6.04
CA VAL A 186 8.31 6.62 -4.87
C VAL A 186 8.90 7.23 -3.59
N SER A 187 8.02 7.44 -2.61
CA SER A 187 8.38 7.89 -1.26
C SER A 187 8.28 6.79 -0.20
N SER A 188 7.45 5.76 -0.45
CA SER A 188 7.35 4.59 0.41
C SER A 188 6.91 3.36 -0.35
N VAL A 189 7.42 2.19 0.09
CA VAL A 189 7.06 0.87 -0.45
C VAL A 189 6.72 -0.05 0.70
N GLU A 190 5.63 -0.79 0.55
CA GLU A 190 5.23 -1.88 1.44
C GLU A 190 5.11 -3.16 0.61
N LYS A 191 5.88 -4.20 0.95
CA LYS A 191 5.73 -5.52 0.35
C LYS A 191 4.60 -6.26 1.05
N LEU A 192 3.53 -6.56 0.31
CA LEU A 192 2.31 -7.19 0.85
C LEU A 192 2.36 -8.71 0.75
N GLY A 193 3.16 -9.26 -0.16
CA GLY A 193 3.24 -10.70 -0.39
C GLY A 193 3.93 -11.04 -1.70
N HIS A 194 3.64 -12.24 -2.20
CA HIS A 194 4.14 -12.75 -3.46
C HIS A 194 3.05 -13.55 -4.16
N THR A 195 3.00 -13.48 -5.49
CA THR A 195 2.04 -14.21 -6.34
C THR A 195 2.73 -14.74 -7.58
N GLU A 196 2.00 -15.47 -8.41
CA GLU A 196 2.48 -15.85 -9.74
C GLU A 196 2.81 -14.59 -10.57
N PRO A 197 3.89 -14.61 -11.36
CA PRO A 197 4.25 -13.51 -12.23
C PRO A 197 3.11 -13.12 -13.18
N VAL A 198 2.98 -11.84 -13.47
CA VAL A 198 2.03 -11.34 -14.47
C VAL A 198 2.37 -11.93 -15.83
N ALA A 199 1.38 -12.52 -16.49
CA ALA A 199 1.56 -13.01 -17.85
C ALA A 199 1.63 -11.83 -18.84
N PRO A 200 2.62 -11.81 -19.77
CA PRO A 200 2.72 -10.74 -20.74
C PRO A 200 1.52 -10.72 -21.70
N LYS A 201 0.98 -9.55 -21.96
CA LYS A 201 -0.12 -9.36 -22.91
C LYS A 201 0.43 -9.29 -24.34
N THR A 202 -0.11 -10.13 -25.24
CA THR A 202 0.22 -10.02 -26.69
C THR A 202 -0.42 -8.77 -27.27
N VAL A 203 0.38 -7.94 -27.93
CA VAL A 203 -0.03 -6.65 -28.51
C VAL A 203 0.45 -6.49 -29.93
N THR A 204 -0.13 -5.54 -30.66
CA THR A 204 0.31 -5.12 -32.00
C THR A 204 1.34 -4.00 -31.93
N ALA A 205 2.10 -3.81 -33.00
CA ALA A 205 3.03 -2.69 -33.12
C ALA A 205 2.31 -1.33 -33.03
N ALA A 206 1.09 -1.23 -33.54
CA ALA A 206 0.25 -0.04 -33.42
C ALA A 206 -0.04 0.31 -31.95
N GLN A 207 -0.40 -0.67 -31.12
CA GLN A 207 -0.64 -0.48 -29.68
C GLN A 207 0.62 -0.07 -28.91
N VAL A 208 1.78 -0.56 -29.31
CA VAL A 208 3.05 -0.10 -28.74
C VAL A 208 3.30 1.37 -29.08
N ASN A 209 3.02 1.77 -30.33
CA ASN A 209 3.31 3.10 -30.82
C ASN A 209 2.31 4.17 -30.34
N ASP A 210 1.07 3.80 -30.05
CA ASP A 210 0.04 4.75 -29.57
C ASP A 210 0.12 4.99 -28.05
N GLY A 211 0.99 4.26 -27.35
CA GLY A 211 1.18 4.40 -25.92
C GLY A 211 0.13 3.73 -25.04
N SER A 212 -0.82 3.00 -25.64
CA SER A 212 -1.90 2.34 -24.86
C SER A 212 -1.45 1.23 -23.92
N VAL A 213 -0.18 0.83 -24.01
CA VAL A 213 0.43 -0.24 -23.19
C VAL A 213 1.68 0.23 -22.44
N LEU A 214 1.81 1.53 -22.23
CA LEU A 214 2.93 2.09 -21.46
C LEU A 214 3.05 1.42 -20.10
N GLY A 215 4.29 1.12 -19.69
CA GLY A 215 4.62 0.50 -18.41
C GLY A 215 4.19 -0.96 -18.24
N SER A 216 3.44 -1.52 -19.20
CA SER A 216 2.90 -2.89 -19.11
C SER A 216 3.88 -3.93 -19.65
N LEU A 217 3.87 -5.12 -19.06
CA LEU A 217 4.60 -6.29 -19.58
C LEU A 217 3.87 -6.85 -20.81
N ILE A 218 4.55 -6.84 -21.96
CA ILE A 218 3.96 -7.21 -23.23
C ILE A 218 4.77 -8.27 -23.99
N THR A 219 4.10 -8.92 -24.93
CA THR A 219 4.72 -9.71 -26.00
C THR A 219 4.38 -9.10 -27.35
N LEU A 220 5.39 -8.68 -28.10
CA LEU A 220 5.27 -8.27 -29.50
C LEU A 220 5.81 -9.40 -30.38
N GLN A 221 5.01 -9.82 -31.36
CA GLN A 221 5.39 -10.84 -32.34
C GLN A 221 5.49 -10.23 -33.75
N GLY A 222 6.54 -10.61 -34.46
CA GLY A 222 6.73 -10.12 -35.83
C GLY A 222 8.05 -10.55 -36.47
N THR A 223 8.35 -9.94 -37.60
CA THR A 223 9.60 -10.13 -38.35
C THR A 223 10.56 -8.99 -38.00
N VAL A 224 11.80 -9.33 -37.68
CA VAL A 224 12.86 -8.32 -37.52
C VAL A 224 13.20 -7.73 -38.88
N GLU A 225 12.95 -6.44 -39.06
CA GLU A 225 13.29 -5.72 -40.27
C GLU A 225 14.70 -5.15 -40.24
N ARG A 226 15.08 -4.64 -39.07
CA ARG A 226 16.34 -3.94 -38.87
C ARG A 226 16.76 -4.06 -37.41
N PHE A 227 18.05 -4.07 -37.18
CA PHE A 227 18.62 -3.85 -35.86
C PHE A 227 19.78 -2.86 -35.95
N GLU A 228 20.06 -2.19 -34.82
CA GLU A 228 21.14 -1.23 -34.68
C GLU A 228 22.05 -1.69 -33.53
N LEU A 229 23.34 -1.50 -33.74
CA LEU A 229 24.35 -1.85 -32.72
C LEU A 229 24.84 -0.58 -32.01
N ALA A 230 25.02 -0.69 -30.71
CA ALA A 230 25.83 0.23 -29.92
C ALA A 230 26.95 -0.55 -29.24
N ASN A 231 28.18 -0.09 -29.41
CA ASN A 231 29.38 -0.76 -28.86
C ASN A 231 29.49 -2.26 -29.23
N GLY A 232 29.00 -2.64 -30.42
CA GLY A 232 29.01 -4.03 -30.89
C GLY A 232 27.87 -4.92 -30.37
N LEU A 233 26.99 -4.39 -29.56
CA LEU A 233 25.80 -5.08 -29.02
C LEU A 233 24.52 -4.57 -29.67
N VAL A 234 23.51 -5.45 -29.79
CA VAL A 234 22.19 -5.05 -30.32
C VAL A 234 21.52 -4.14 -29.30
N GLN A 235 21.22 -2.91 -29.72
CA GLN A 235 20.54 -1.93 -28.90
C GLN A 235 19.12 -1.65 -29.34
N THR A 236 18.88 -1.65 -30.65
CA THR A 236 17.56 -1.40 -31.21
C THR A 236 17.18 -2.51 -32.18
N ILE A 237 15.95 -2.99 -32.06
CA ILE A 237 15.35 -3.94 -33.00
C ILE A 237 14.05 -3.31 -33.50
N MET A 238 13.88 -3.26 -34.82
CA MET A 238 12.62 -2.88 -35.45
C MET A 238 11.87 -4.14 -35.83
N VAL A 239 10.68 -4.33 -35.25
CA VAL A 239 9.84 -5.51 -35.42
C VAL A 239 8.58 -5.11 -36.19
N ARG A 240 8.36 -5.73 -37.35
CA ARG A 240 7.12 -5.60 -38.13
C ARG A 240 6.15 -6.70 -37.74
N ASP A 241 4.96 -6.33 -37.32
CA ASP A 241 3.91 -7.29 -36.99
C ASP A 241 3.16 -7.83 -38.22
N ALA A 242 2.18 -8.70 -37.98
CA ALA A 242 1.37 -9.30 -39.04
C ALA A 242 0.43 -8.30 -39.74
N GLN A 243 0.16 -7.15 -39.12
CA GLN A 243 -0.66 -6.06 -39.66
C GLN A 243 0.17 -5.14 -40.57
N GLY A 244 1.50 -5.26 -40.53
CA GLY A 244 2.42 -4.45 -41.33
C GLY A 244 2.95 -3.23 -40.60
N ASP A 245 2.54 -3.01 -39.35
CA ASP A 245 3.05 -1.94 -38.52
C ASP A 245 4.37 -2.32 -37.88
N THR A 246 5.24 -1.32 -37.67
CA THR A 246 6.56 -1.53 -37.11
C THR A 246 6.71 -0.85 -35.76
N ALA A 247 7.17 -1.58 -34.75
CA ALA A 247 7.52 -1.04 -33.45
C ALA A 247 9.00 -1.19 -33.14
N ARG A 248 9.54 -0.28 -32.35
CA ARG A 248 10.89 -0.29 -31.85
C ARG A 248 10.98 -1.05 -30.53
N VAL A 249 11.88 -2.02 -30.46
CA VAL A 249 12.34 -2.63 -29.20
C VAL A 249 13.70 -2.03 -28.87
N PHE A 250 13.81 -1.38 -27.73
CA PHE A 250 15.08 -0.84 -27.25
C PHE A 250 15.64 -1.75 -26.16
N ILE A 251 16.90 -2.10 -26.28
CA ILE A 251 17.63 -2.91 -25.32
C ILE A 251 18.67 -2.01 -24.68
N ASP A 252 18.49 -1.69 -23.41
CA ASP A 252 19.47 -0.90 -22.68
C ASP A 252 20.79 -1.64 -22.58
N GLY A 253 21.91 -0.92 -22.80
CA GLY A 253 23.25 -1.47 -22.78
C GLY A 253 23.66 -2.09 -21.44
N TYR A 254 22.97 -1.74 -20.37
CA TYR A 254 23.17 -2.32 -19.04
C TYR A 254 22.61 -3.73 -18.89
N ILE A 255 21.66 -4.13 -19.75
CA ILE A 255 21.02 -5.45 -19.72
C ILE A 255 21.83 -6.48 -20.53
N THR A 256 22.65 -6.03 -21.47
CA THR A 256 23.33 -6.91 -22.45
C THR A 256 24.73 -7.36 -22.04
N THR A 257 25.16 -7.03 -20.83
CA THR A 257 26.52 -7.41 -20.34
C THR A 257 26.57 -8.73 -19.59
N ALA A 258 25.50 -9.50 -19.56
CA ALA A 258 25.46 -10.83 -18.95
C ALA A 258 25.78 -11.94 -19.93
#